data_33e34e087679b24102b8226aeefec34a
#
_entry.id   33e34e087679b24102b8226aeefec34a
#
_cell.length_a   1.000
_cell.length_b   1.000
_cell.length_c   1.000
_cell.angle_alpha   90.00
_cell.angle_beta   90.00
_cell.angle_gamma   90.00
#
_symmetry.space_group_name_H-M   'P 1'
#
loop_
_entity.id
_entity.type
_entity.pdbx_description
1 polymer ?
#
loop_
_entity_poly.entity_id
_entity_poly.type
_entity_poly.pdbx_seq_one_letter_code
_entity_poly.pdbx_strand_id
1 'polypeptide(L)'
;PVPDFEAALTGDIRGKKIGIPREYRLDGMPAEIDTLWEQGRAMLRDAGAEIVDISLPHTKYALPAYYVIAPAEASSNLARYDGVRYGHRAKIKAGEGITEMYERTRAEGFGREVQRRVMIGSYVLSAGFYDAYYLRAQKVRTLIRQDFEQAFAAGIDAILTPATPSAAFGLGEKAIAASVAHDSHNVVVA
;
A
#
# COMPACT_ATOMS: atom_id res chain seq x y z
N PRO A 1 25.43 -0.64 -3.80
CA PRO A 1 25.48 -1.56 -4.94
C PRO A 1 24.12 -2.19 -5.14
N VAL A 2 23.70 -2.36 -6.38
CA VAL A 2 22.46 -3.09 -6.69
C VAL A 2 22.80 -4.58 -6.63
N PRO A 3 22.01 -5.42 -5.91
CA PRO A 3 22.21 -6.86 -5.92
C PRO A 3 22.02 -7.45 -7.32
N ASP A 4 22.74 -8.52 -7.63
CA ASP A 4 22.52 -9.30 -8.85
C ASP A 4 21.32 -10.24 -8.64
N PHE A 5 20.14 -9.74 -8.96
CA PHE A 5 18.88 -10.50 -8.79
C PHE A 5 18.76 -11.66 -9.77
N GLU A 6 19.36 -11.56 -10.96
CA GLU A 6 19.32 -12.61 -11.98
C GLU A 6 20.15 -13.81 -11.55
N ALA A 7 21.34 -13.60 -11.00
CA ALA A 7 22.18 -14.67 -10.46
C ALA A 7 21.53 -15.41 -9.27
N ALA A 8 20.59 -14.77 -8.57
CA ALA A 8 19.86 -15.39 -7.47
C ALA A 8 18.73 -16.35 -7.93
N LEU A 9 18.36 -16.33 -9.23
CA LEU A 9 17.29 -17.19 -9.79
C LEU A 9 17.84 -18.60 -10.09
N THR A 10 18.04 -19.38 -9.05
CA THR A 10 18.58 -20.76 -9.17
C THR A 10 17.55 -21.77 -9.66
N GLY A 11 16.26 -21.45 -9.59
CA GLY A 11 15.15 -22.38 -9.87
C GLY A 11 14.93 -23.44 -8.77
N ASP A 12 15.68 -23.41 -7.68
CA ASP A 12 15.59 -24.36 -6.56
C ASP A 12 15.11 -23.65 -5.28
N ILE A 13 13.99 -24.15 -4.72
CA ILE A 13 13.40 -23.66 -3.47
C ILE A 13 13.41 -24.71 -2.35
N ARG A 14 14.09 -25.84 -2.55
CA ARG A 14 14.16 -26.91 -1.55
C ARG A 14 14.77 -26.40 -0.26
N GLY A 15 14.10 -26.70 0.86
CA GLY A 15 14.52 -26.27 2.18
C GLY A 15 14.26 -24.78 2.50
N LYS A 16 13.68 -24.02 1.57
CA LYS A 16 13.23 -22.65 1.84
C LYS A 16 12.00 -22.67 2.73
N LYS A 17 11.93 -21.79 3.72
CA LYS A 17 10.80 -21.65 4.63
C LYS A 17 9.86 -20.56 4.16
N ILE A 18 8.63 -20.94 3.84
CA ILE A 18 7.58 -20.02 3.37
C ILE A 18 6.58 -19.79 4.49
N GLY A 19 6.53 -18.57 5.00
CA GLY A 19 5.62 -18.15 6.05
C GLY A 19 4.19 -17.94 5.53
N ILE A 20 3.20 -18.42 6.24
CA ILE A 20 1.78 -18.20 5.97
C ILE A 20 1.20 -17.40 7.14
N PRO A 21 0.92 -16.09 6.97
CA PRO A 21 0.33 -15.28 8.02
C PRO A 21 -1.13 -15.68 8.29
N ARG A 22 -1.44 -16.10 9.50
CA ARG A 22 -2.81 -16.46 9.88
C ARG A 22 -3.77 -15.27 9.84
N GLU A 23 -3.26 -14.06 10.08
CA GLU A 23 -4.04 -12.82 10.09
C GLU A 23 -4.46 -12.37 8.68
N TYR A 24 -3.92 -12.99 7.63
CA TYR A 24 -4.27 -12.69 6.24
C TYR A 24 -5.41 -13.56 5.70
N ARG A 25 -5.82 -14.57 6.47
CA ARG A 25 -7.06 -15.30 6.21
C ARG A 25 -8.22 -14.51 6.83
N LEU A 26 -8.83 -13.66 6.01
CA LEU A 26 -9.84 -12.71 6.45
C LEU A 26 -11.23 -13.36 6.49
N ASP A 27 -12.05 -12.91 7.44
CA ASP A 27 -13.47 -13.26 7.46
C ASP A 27 -14.15 -12.77 6.16
N GLY A 28 -14.90 -13.65 5.52
CA GLY A 28 -15.56 -13.35 4.24
C GLY A 28 -14.67 -13.43 2.99
N MET A 29 -13.45 -13.97 3.11
CA MET A 29 -12.64 -14.30 1.92
C MET A 29 -13.43 -15.25 1.01
N PRO A 30 -13.54 -14.96 -0.32
CA PRO A 30 -14.17 -15.87 -1.26
C PRO A 30 -13.49 -17.23 -1.26
N ALA A 31 -14.30 -18.31 -1.26
CA ALA A 31 -13.78 -19.68 -1.24
C ALA A 31 -12.83 -19.98 -2.41
N GLU A 32 -13.03 -19.33 -3.55
CA GLU A 32 -12.14 -19.42 -4.72
C GLU A 32 -10.73 -18.94 -4.38
N ILE A 33 -10.59 -17.80 -3.72
CA ILE A 33 -9.29 -17.22 -3.33
C ILE A 33 -8.60 -18.11 -2.28
N ASP A 34 -9.37 -18.58 -1.29
CA ASP A 34 -8.84 -19.51 -0.27
C ASP A 34 -8.33 -20.82 -0.92
N THR A 35 -9.09 -21.36 -1.88
CA THR A 35 -8.71 -22.55 -2.64
C THR A 35 -7.41 -22.33 -3.43
N LEU A 36 -7.29 -21.19 -4.13
CA LEU A 36 -6.06 -20.85 -4.87
C LEU A 36 -4.86 -20.68 -3.93
N TRP A 37 -5.07 -20.12 -2.75
CA TRP A 37 -4.01 -19.96 -1.75
C TRP A 37 -3.54 -21.34 -1.23
N GLU A 38 -4.47 -22.26 -0.93
CA GLU A 38 -4.12 -23.63 -0.53
C GLU A 38 -3.41 -24.40 -1.66
N GLN A 39 -3.82 -24.21 -2.92
CA GLN A 39 -3.10 -24.77 -4.07
C GLN A 39 -1.67 -24.23 -4.17
N GLY A 40 -1.48 -22.93 -3.98
CA GLY A 40 -0.15 -22.33 -3.94
C GLY A 40 0.73 -22.90 -2.82
N ARG A 41 0.18 -23.12 -1.63
CA ARG A 41 0.87 -23.80 -0.52
C ARG A 41 1.29 -25.22 -0.90
N ALA A 42 0.39 -25.97 -1.55
CA ALA A 42 0.68 -27.34 -2.00
C ALA A 42 1.80 -27.35 -3.05
N MET A 43 1.73 -26.48 -4.07
CA MET A 43 2.75 -26.37 -5.12
C MET A 43 4.15 -26.08 -4.55
N LEU A 44 4.25 -25.16 -3.59
CA LEU A 44 5.52 -24.82 -2.94
C LEU A 44 6.07 -25.99 -2.12
N ARG A 45 5.20 -26.71 -1.40
CA ARG A 45 5.59 -27.92 -0.65
C ARG A 45 6.08 -29.02 -1.57
N ASP A 46 5.38 -29.26 -2.69
CA ASP A 46 5.75 -30.27 -3.68
C ASP A 46 7.09 -29.95 -4.36
N ALA A 47 7.41 -28.64 -4.49
CA ALA A 47 8.71 -28.17 -4.95
C ALA A 47 9.81 -28.23 -3.87
N GLY A 48 9.51 -28.73 -2.67
CA GLY A 48 10.46 -28.95 -1.59
C GLY A 48 10.63 -27.84 -0.58
N ALA A 49 9.76 -26.82 -0.60
CA ALA A 49 9.75 -25.79 0.43
C ALA A 49 9.05 -26.28 1.72
N GLU A 50 9.47 -25.75 2.85
CA GLU A 50 8.82 -25.92 4.15
C GLU A 50 7.75 -24.82 4.33
N ILE A 51 6.50 -25.21 4.58
CA ILE A 51 5.39 -24.28 4.83
C ILE A 51 5.25 -24.10 6.34
N VAL A 52 5.36 -22.85 6.81
CA VAL A 52 5.36 -22.49 8.24
C VAL A 52 4.25 -21.47 8.52
N ASP A 53 3.37 -21.78 9.46
CA ASP A 53 2.37 -20.80 9.90
C ASP A 53 3.06 -19.74 10.78
N ILE A 54 2.84 -18.45 10.46
CA ILE A 54 3.42 -17.29 11.16
C ILE A 54 2.32 -16.36 11.66
N SER A 55 2.69 -15.43 12.52
CA SER A 55 1.78 -14.39 13.02
C SER A 55 2.35 -13.01 12.75
N LEU A 56 1.51 -12.11 12.20
CA LEU A 56 1.77 -10.69 11.98
C LEU A 56 0.68 -9.86 12.69
N PRO A 57 0.68 -9.79 14.02
CA PRO A 57 -0.47 -9.35 14.84
C PRO A 57 -0.85 -7.89 14.64
N HIS A 58 0.08 -7.04 14.16
CA HIS A 58 -0.18 -5.62 13.91
C HIS A 58 -0.79 -5.34 12.52
N THR A 59 -0.96 -6.35 11.67
CA THR A 59 -1.58 -6.22 10.32
C THR A 59 -2.93 -5.51 10.36
N LYS A 60 -3.75 -5.74 11.38
CA LYS A 60 -5.06 -5.09 11.56
C LYS A 60 -5.01 -3.55 11.60
N TYR A 61 -3.83 -2.99 11.85
CA TYR A 61 -3.62 -1.53 11.86
C TYR A 61 -3.02 -1.00 10.55
N ALA A 62 -2.71 -1.87 9.59
CA ALA A 62 -2.02 -1.48 8.36
C ALA A 62 -2.85 -0.47 7.54
N LEU A 63 -4.13 -0.75 7.33
CA LEU A 63 -5.02 0.12 6.57
C LEU A 63 -5.22 1.51 7.21
N PRO A 64 -5.56 1.63 8.50
CA PRO A 64 -5.61 2.93 9.17
C PRO A 64 -4.30 3.71 9.09
N ALA A 65 -3.16 3.05 9.29
CA ALA A 65 -1.85 3.68 9.18
C ALA A 65 -1.58 4.18 7.75
N TYR A 66 -1.91 3.37 6.73
CA TYR A 66 -1.79 3.75 5.32
C TYR A 66 -2.62 5.02 5.00
N TYR A 67 -3.90 5.07 5.40
CA TYR A 67 -4.75 6.22 5.11
C TYR A 67 -4.34 7.51 5.82
N VAL A 68 -3.49 7.44 6.82
CA VAL A 68 -2.86 8.60 7.44
C VAL A 68 -1.56 8.97 6.74
N ILE A 69 -0.65 8.00 6.57
CA ILE A 69 0.71 8.24 6.07
C ILE A 69 0.71 8.56 4.58
N ALA A 70 0.03 7.75 3.76
CA ALA A 70 0.10 7.92 2.30
C ALA A 70 -0.46 9.26 1.81
N PRO A 71 -1.62 9.76 2.28
CA PRO A 71 -2.08 11.11 1.94
C PRO A 71 -1.15 12.21 2.46
N ALA A 72 -0.58 12.07 3.66
CA ALA A 72 0.38 13.03 4.21
C ALA A 72 1.63 13.14 3.32
N GLU A 73 2.23 12.02 2.97
CA GLU A 73 3.38 11.97 2.05
C GLU A 73 3.02 12.48 0.65
N ALA A 74 1.85 12.09 0.11
CA ALA A 74 1.37 12.57 -1.18
C ALA A 74 1.19 14.08 -1.19
N SER A 75 0.60 14.69 -0.16
CA SER A 75 0.41 16.14 -0.08
C SER A 75 1.74 16.88 -0.13
N SER A 76 2.74 16.39 0.59
CA SER A 76 4.09 16.97 0.60
C SER A 76 4.81 16.76 -0.74
N ASN A 77 4.79 15.55 -1.29
CA ASN A 77 5.49 15.22 -2.53
C ASN A 77 4.87 15.93 -3.74
N LEU A 78 3.55 16.03 -3.80
CA LEU A 78 2.84 16.69 -4.90
C LEU A 78 2.81 18.23 -4.78
N ALA A 79 3.34 18.81 -3.71
CA ALA A 79 3.49 20.27 -3.58
C ALA A 79 4.37 20.86 -4.69
N ARG A 80 5.31 20.10 -5.23
CA ARG A 80 6.21 20.52 -6.31
C ARG A 80 5.58 20.57 -7.71
N TYR A 81 4.36 20.05 -7.87
CA TYR A 81 3.58 20.14 -9.11
C TYR A 81 2.76 21.43 -9.09
N ASP A 82 3.45 22.54 -9.31
CA ASP A 82 2.94 23.91 -9.21
C ASP A 82 2.80 24.61 -10.57
N GLY A 83 3.21 23.92 -11.67
CA GLY A 83 3.19 24.46 -13.03
C GLY A 83 4.35 25.42 -13.37
N VAL A 84 5.33 25.57 -12.46
CA VAL A 84 6.50 26.44 -12.71
C VAL A 84 7.65 25.69 -13.34
N ARG A 85 8.05 24.55 -12.74
CA ARG A 85 9.27 23.84 -13.13
C ARG A 85 9.01 22.78 -14.20
N TYR A 86 7.90 22.06 -14.09
CA TYR A 86 7.54 20.96 -14.98
C TYR A 86 6.07 20.59 -14.86
N GLY A 87 5.58 19.75 -15.76
CA GLY A 87 4.22 19.25 -15.77
C GLY A 87 3.22 20.22 -16.39
N HIS A 88 1.93 19.99 -16.11
CA HIS A 88 0.86 20.85 -16.58
C HIS A 88 0.98 22.26 -15.95
N ARG A 89 0.76 23.27 -16.79
CA ARG A 89 0.66 24.68 -16.39
C ARG A 89 -0.61 25.29 -16.95
N ALA A 90 -1.50 25.73 -16.07
CA ALA A 90 -2.73 26.39 -16.47
C ALA A 90 -2.45 27.76 -17.10
N LYS A 91 -3.30 28.14 -18.05
CA LYS A 91 -3.28 29.48 -18.63
C LYS A 91 -3.83 30.48 -17.61
N ILE A 92 -3.09 31.56 -17.39
CA ILE A 92 -3.53 32.68 -16.56
C ILE A 92 -4.21 33.74 -17.42
N LYS A 93 -5.15 34.50 -16.83
CA LYS A 93 -5.85 35.60 -17.46
C LYS A 93 -5.12 36.89 -17.17
N ALA A 94 -5.41 37.94 -17.94
CA ALA A 94 -4.88 39.26 -17.70
C ALA A 94 -5.28 39.76 -16.30
N GLY A 95 -4.30 40.22 -15.50
CA GLY A 95 -4.49 40.65 -14.13
C GLY A 95 -4.41 39.56 -13.05
N GLU A 96 -4.30 38.30 -13.43
CA GLU A 96 -4.05 37.18 -12.50
C GLU A 96 -2.55 37.07 -12.16
N GLY A 97 -2.25 36.66 -10.95
CA GLY A 97 -0.89 36.47 -10.47
C GLY A 97 -0.48 34.99 -10.35
N ILE A 98 0.59 34.76 -9.62
CA ILE A 98 1.17 33.44 -9.41
C ILE A 98 0.25 32.52 -8.57
N THR A 99 -0.49 33.10 -7.63
CA THR A 99 -1.41 32.34 -6.77
C THR A 99 -2.51 31.68 -7.60
N GLU A 100 -3.18 32.46 -8.46
CA GLU A 100 -4.23 31.97 -9.34
C GLU A 100 -3.70 30.94 -10.33
N MET A 101 -2.45 31.10 -10.78
CA MET A 101 -1.77 30.10 -11.61
C MET A 101 -1.59 28.78 -10.85
N TYR A 102 -1.13 28.79 -9.61
CA TYR A 102 -0.95 27.57 -8.81
C TYR A 102 -2.28 26.89 -8.54
N GLU A 103 -3.28 27.62 -8.09
CA GLU A 103 -4.60 27.09 -7.79
C GLU A 103 -5.22 26.41 -9.02
N ARG A 104 -5.22 27.10 -10.17
CA ARG A 104 -5.79 26.57 -11.41
C ARG A 104 -4.98 25.39 -11.94
N THR A 105 -3.66 25.46 -11.95
CA THR A 105 -2.79 24.37 -12.37
C THR A 105 -3.08 23.10 -11.60
N ARG A 106 -3.21 23.20 -10.29
CA ARG A 106 -3.49 22.05 -9.42
C ARG A 106 -4.93 21.56 -9.56
N ALA A 107 -5.89 22.48 -9.72
CA ALA A 107 -7.29 22.14 -9.94
C ALA A 107 -7.52 21.41 -11.27
N GLU A 108 -6.87 21.85 -12.35
CA GLU A 108 -6.97 21.23 -13.67
C GLU A 108 -6.13 19.94 -13.78
N GLY A 109 -4.92 19.94 -13.21
CA GLY A 109 -3.92 18.89 -13.37
C GLY A 109 -4.13 17.68 -12.47
N PHE A 110 -4.78 17.83 -11.32
CA PHE A 110 -5.04 16.73 -10.40
C PHE A 110 -6.46 16.20 -10.55
N GLY A 111 -6.58 14.88 -10.76
CA GLY A 111 -7.87 14.21 -10.70
C GLY A 111 -8.49 14.28 -9.29
N ARG A 112 -9.80 14.08 -9.20
CA ARG A 112 -10.59 14.24 -7.96
C ARG A 112 -10.04 13.44 -6.77
N GLU A 113 -9.58 12.22 -6.99
CA GLU A 113 -9.02 11.38 -5.92
C GLU A 113 -7.69 11.93 -5.40
N VAL A 114 -6.81 12.41 -6.28
CA VAL A 114 -5.55 13.05 -5.89
C VAL A 114 -5.80 14.33 -5.10
N GLN A 115 -6.76 15.17 -5.54
CA GLN A 115 -7.17 16.36 -4.81
C GLN A 115 -7.64 16.01 -3.40
N ARG A 116 -8.48 14.99 -3.26
CA ARG A 116 -8.97 14.50 -1.97
C ARG A 116 -7.82 14.06 -1.06
N ARG A 117 -6.88 13.26 -1.58
CA ARG A 117 -5.70 12.80 -0.81
C ARG A 117 -4.80 13.94 -0.39
N VAL A 118 -4.57 14.94 -1.25
CA VAL A 118 -3.80 16.14 -0.91
C VAL A 118 -4.47 16.94 0.21
N MET A 119 -5.80 17.08 0.17
CA MET A 119 -6.55 17.76 1.24
C MET A 119 -6.46 17.02 2.57
N ILE A 120 -6.68 15.69 2.57
CA ILE A 120 -6.55 14.85 3.76
C ILE A 120 -5.13 14.92 4.31
N GLY A 121 -4.11 14.82 3.46
CA GLY A 121 -2.71 14.90 3.87
C GLY A 121 -2.34 16.24 4.49
N SER A 122 -2.79 17.33 3.90
CA SER A 122 -2.58 18.68 4.45
C SER A 122 -3.24 18.84 5.83
N TYR A 123 -4.44 18.30 6.01
CA TYR A 123 -5.12 18.27 7.30
C TYR A 123 -4.34 17.46 8.35
N VAL A 124 -3.91 16.25 8.01
CA VAL A 124 -3.12 15.38 8.91
C VAL A 124 -1.81 16.01 9.33
N LEU A 125 -1.17 16.80 8.44
CA LEU A 125 0.10 17.50 8.72
C LEU A 125 -0.08 18.86 9.40
N SER A 126 -1.32 19.31 9.60
CA SER A 126 -1.57 20.61 10.22
C SER A 126 -1.34 20.60 11.75
N ALA A 127 -1.17 21.78 12.31
CA ALA A 127 -0.95 21.96 13.75
C ALA A 127 -2.08 21.33 14.59
N GLY A 128 -1.70 20.60 15.62
CA GLY A 128 -2.62 19.86 16.49
C GLY A 128 -3.02 18.46 16.00
N PHE A 129 -2.89 18.16 14.71
CA PHE A 129 -3.19 16.84 14.15
C PHE A 129 -1.95 16.02 13.82
N TYR A 130 -0.82 16.67 13.59
CA TYR A 130 0.45 16.02 13.27
C TYR A 130 0.85 14.97 14.32
N ASP A 131 0.88 15.35 15.59
CA ASP A 131 1.25 14.44 16.67
C ASP A 131 0.20 13.36 16.91
N ALA A 132 -1.08 13.75 16.86
CA ALA A 132 -2.20 12.85 17.15
C ALA A 132 -2.38 11.76 16.08
N TYR A 133 -2.12 12.08 14.80
CA TYR A 133 -2.35 11.17 13.70
C TYR A 133 -1.06 10.72 13.02
N TYR A 134 -0.24 11.64 12.47
CA TYR A 134 0.91 11.27 11.66
C TYR A 134 1.99 10.55 12.48
N LEU A 135 2.43 11.11 13.60
CA LEU A 135 3.43 10.46 14.45
C LEU A 135 2.93 9.15 15.04
N ARG A 136 1.65 9.08 15.39
CA ARG A 136 1.04 7.82 15.86
C ARG A 136 1.04 6.76 14.78
N ALA A 137 0.66 7.10 13.55
CA ALA A 137 0.69 6.18 12.41
C ALA A 137 2.12 5.71 12.10
N GLN A 138 3.13 6.59 12.20
CA GLN A 138 4.54 6.22 12.05
C GLN A 138 5.01 5.20 13.11
N LYS A 139 4.57 5.36 14.36
CA LYS A 139 4.85 4.39 15.43
C LYS A 139 4.20 3.03 15.14
N VAL A 140 2.95 3.04 14.68
CA VAL A 140 2.23 1.81 14.28
C VAL A 140 2.93 1.14 13.10
N ARG A 141 3.37 1.88 12.07
CA ARG A 141 4.16 1.35 10.96
C ARG A 141 5.43 0.65 11.46
N THR A 142 6.09 1.20 12.47
CA THR A 142 7.26 0.56 13.07
C THR A 142 6.91 -0.80 13.70
N LEU A 143 5.77 -0.92 14.40
CA LEU A 143 5.32 -2.19 14.96
C LEU A 143 5.01 -3.21 13.87
N ILE A 144 4.33 -2.78 12.79
CA ILE A 144 4.06 -3.65 11.62
C ILE A 144 5.38 -4.15 11.01
N ARG A 145 6.36 -3.26 10.80
CA ARG A 145 7.68 -3.63 10.30
C ARG A 145 8.36 -4.67 11.19
N GLN A 146 8.28 -4.49 12.51
CA GLN A 146 8.87 -5.42 13.47
C GLN A 146 8.27 -6.82 13.39
N ASP A 147 6.98 -6.97 13.08
CA ASP A 147 6.37 -8.29 12.87
C ASP A 147 7.09 -9.03 11.73
N PHE A 148 7.34 -8.38 10.60
CA PHE A 148 8.07 -8.95 9.47
C PHE A 148 9.54 -9.24 9.83
N GLU A 149 10.21 -8.29 10.47
CA GLU A 149 11.61 -8.46 10.89
C GLU A 149 11.77 -9.68 11.82
N GLN A 150 10.83 -9.89 12.74
CA GLN A 150 10.83 -11.05 13.63
C GLN A 150 10.59 -12.36 12.86
N ALA A 151 9.66 -12.38 11.90
CA ALA A 151 9.42 -13.55 11.07
C ALA A 151 10.66 -13.93 10.27
N PHE A 152 11.30 -12.97 9.61
CA PHE A 152 12.54 -13.21 8.86
C PHE A 152 13.72 -13.60 9.78
N ALA A 153 13.85 -12.97 10.95
CA ALA A 153 14.86 -13.35 11.95
C ALA A 153 14.67 -14.77 12.49
N ALA A 154 13.43 -15.27 12.51
CA ALA A 154 13.10 -16.65 12.86
C ALA A 154 13.40 -17.66 11.72
N GLY A 155 13.96 -17.19 10.60
CA GLY A 155 14.41 -18.03 9.49
C GLY A 155 13.37 -18.24 8.40
N ILE A 156 12.33 -17.43 8.32
CA ILE A 156 11.42 -17.39 7.16
C ILE A 156 12.16 -16.77 5.98
N ASP A 157 12.17 -17.43 4.83
CA ASP A 157 12.81 -16.93 3.61
C ASP A 157 11.87 -16.03 2.78
N ALA A 158 10.57 -16.35 2.76
CA ALA A 158 9.54 -15.59 2.05
C ALA A 158 8.17 -15.78 2.70
N ILE A 159 7.23 -14.92 2.35
CA ILE A 159 5.85 -14.97 2.85
C ILE A 159 4.91 -15.15 1.66
N LEU A 160 3.99 -16.13 1.73
CA LEU A 160 2.94 -16.32 0.75
C LEU A 160 1.61 -15.73 1.24
N THR A 161 1.01 -14.88 0.42
CA THR A 161 -0.26 -14.24 0.72
C THR A 161 -1.09 -14.05 -0.55
N PRO A 162 -2.43 -14.03 -0.49
CA PRO A 162 -3.25 -13.57 -1.59
C PRO A 162 -2.90 -12.12 -1.96
N ALA A 163 -2.83 -11.80 -3.25
CA ALA A 163 -2.57 -10.43 -3.72
C ALA A 163 -3.82 -9.56 -3.58
N THR A 164 -4.99 -10.13 -3.80
CA THR A 164 -6.30 -9.44 -3.72
C THR A 164 -7.36 -10.40 -3.19
N PRO A 165 -8.44 -9.88 -2.56
CA PRO A 165 -9.54 -10.72 -2.07
C PRO A 165 -10.53 -11.12 -3.17
N SER A 166 -10.36 -10.65 -4.40
CA SER A 166 -11.27 -10.98 -5.51
C SER A 166 -10.56 -10.87 -6.87
N ALA A 167 -11.17 -11.46 -7.89
CA ALA A 167 -10.83 -11.18 -9.28
C ALA A 167 -11.16 -9.73 -9.66
N ALA A 168 -10.70 -9.29 -10.85
CA ALA A 168 -11.07 -7.99 -11.40
C ALA A 168 -12.58 -7.84 -11.53
N PHE A 169 -13.09 -6.68 -11.21
CA PHE A 169 -14.52 -6.33 -11.39
C PHE A 169 -14.77 -5.73 -12.78
N GLY A 170 -16.04 -5.77 -13.24
CA GLY A 170 -16.43 -5.19 -14.52
C GLY A 170 -16.31 -3.67 -14.58
N LEU A 171 -16.12 -3.11 -15.77
CA LEU A 171 -16.09 -1.66 -15.98
C LEU A 171 -17.41 -1.03 -15.52
N GLY A 172 -17.32 -0.02 -14.65
CA GLY A 172 -18.47 0.68 -14.09
C GLY A 172 -19.22 -0.06 -12.98
N GLU A 173 -18.81 -1.28 -12.62
CA GLU A 173 -19.45 -2.08 -11.57
C GLU A 173 -19.27 -1.49 -10.18
N LYS A 174 -18.14 -0.79 -9.95
CA LYS A 174 -17.84 -0.13 -8.66
C LYS A 174 -17.59 1.36 -8.84
N ALA A 175 -18.29 2.17 -8.04
CA ALA A 175 -17.95 3.58 -7.90
C ALA A 175 -16.60 3.73 -7.13
N ILE A 176 -15.89 4.85 -7.34
CA ILE A 176 -14.60 5.14 -6.69
C ILE A 176 -14.65 4.97 -5.16
N ALA A 177 -15.77 5.33 -4.54
CA ALA A 177 -15.98 5.17 -3.09
C ALA A 177 -16.08 3.70 -2.64
N ALA A 178 -16.65 2.83 -3.48
CA ALA A 178 -16.73 1.38 -3.21
C ALA A 178 -15.40 0.67 -3.48
N SER A 179 -14.58 1.18 -4.39
CA SER A 179 -13.20 0.72 -4.61
C SER A 179 -12.35 0.90 -3.35
N VAL A 180 -12.49 2.02 -2.66
CA VAL A 180 -11.74 2.28 -1.40
C VAL A 180 -12.11 1.29 -0.29
N ALA A 181 -13.38 0.88 -0.19
CA ALA A 181 -13.78 -0.14 0.77
C ALA A 181 -13.24 -1.55 0.41
N HIS A 182 -13.00 -1.80 -0.87
CA HIS A 182 -12.38 -3.05 -1.35
C HIS A 182 -10.86 -3.07 -1.17
N ASP A 183 -10.21 -1.90 -1.31
CA ASP A 183 -8.78 -1.71 -1.02
C ASP A 183 -8.43 -1.98 0.45
N SER A 184 -9.43 -1.99 1.34
CA SER A 184 -9.22 -2.31 2.75
C SER A 184 -8.62 -3.70 2.98
N HIS A 185 -8.76 -4.59 2.02
CA HIS A 185 -8.22 -5.95 2.06
C HIS A 185 -6.89 -6.09 1.29
N ASN A 186 -6.52 -5.08 0.47
CA ASN A 186 -5.36 -5.13 -0.41
C ASN A 186 -4.10 -4.47 0.17
N VAL A 187 -4.18 -3.86 1.35
CA VAL A 187 -2.99 -3.32 2.00
C VAL A 187 -2.24 -4.46 2.69
N VAL A 188 -1.76 -5.36 1.89
CA VAL A 188 -0.65 -6.21 2.26
C VAL A 188 0.59 -5.36 2.05
N VAL A 189 1.14 -4.88 3.14
CA VAL A 189 2.36 -4.09 3.12
C VAL A 189 3.50 -5.01 2.68
N ALA A 190 3.94 -4.83 1.44
CA ALA A 190 5.24 -5.31 1.00
C ALA A 190 6.36 -4.45 1.62
#